data_b872d209b38b7f068fe4fb579b39e01f
#
_entry.id   b872d209b38b7f068fe4fb579b39e01f
#
_cell.length_a   1.000
_cell.length_b   1.000
_cell.length_c   1.000
_cell.angle_alpha   90.00
_cell.angle_beta   90.00
_cell.angle_gamma   90.00
#
_symmetry.space_group_name_H-M   'P 1'
#
loop_
_entity.id
_entity.type
_entity.pdbx_description
1 polymer ?
#
loop_
_entity_poly.entity_id
_entity_poly.type
_entity_poly.pdbx_seq_one_letter_code
_entity_poly.pdbx_strand_id
1 'polypeptide(L)'
;MQNELKNPHPIYDALTKIRVSRAFSKKEVRDRVLPTYLGLVKQLDDQLGRLFQFMEDHGSYDQTLIVFTSDHGDYLGDHWLGEKDCFHEPSVKIPVIIRDPSSKANSSRGLRSTAIVESVDLIPTFIEALGGTFPDHILEEQSLKPMLHSEPTKSVREYAISEYDYSVAPISSLLNSDPRKARIYMVATKRWKYIHTPGYRPVLFDLQEDHMELKALELKGCLVYG
;
A
#
# COMPACT_ATOMS: atom_id res chain seq x y z
N MET A 1 -14.97 9.52 -9.84
CA MET A 1 -15.12 8.23 -10.57
C MET A 1 -15.67 8.33 -11.99
N GLN A 2 -16.81 8.93 -12.29
CA GLN A 2 -17.31 8.96 -13.71
C GLN A 2 -16.40 9.73 -14.69
N ASN A 3 -15.64 10.71 -14.22
CA ASN A 3 -14.72 11.48 -15.08
C ASN A 3 -13.44 10.72 -15.43
N GLU A 4 -13.03 9.76 -14.64
CA GLU A 4 -11.83 8.93 -14.88
C GLU A 4 -11.96 8.11 -16.17
N LEU A 5 -13.19 7.71 -16.52
CA LEU A 5 -13.46 6.93 -17.73
C LEU A 5 -13.49 7.76 -19.03
N LYS A 6 -13.43 9.10 -18.96
CA LYS A 6 -13.49 9.94 -20.17
C LYS A 6 -12.18 9.98 -20.96
N ASN A 7 -11.05 9.91 -20.28
CA ASN A 7 -9.72 9.84 -20.87
C ASN A 7 -8.78 9.06 -19.95
N PRO A 8 -9.02 7.76 -19.76
CA PRO A 8 -8.25 6.98 -18.81
C PRO A 8 -6.79 6.89 -19.25
N HIS A 9 -5.90 6.72 -18.29
CA HIS A 9 -4.54 6.34 -18.60
C HIS A 9 -4.53 4.95 -19.24
N PRO A 10 -3.74 4.68 -20.31
CA PRO A 10 -3.79 3.40 -21.05
C PRO A 10 -3.65 2.16 -20.15
N ILE A 11 -2.81 2.23 -19.10
CA ILE A 11 -2.65 1.14 -18.15
C ILE A 11 -3.96 0.88 -17.38
N TYR A 12 -4.58 1.92 -16.83
CA TYR A 12 -5.84 1.80 -16.09
C TYR A 12 -6.99 1.36 -16.99
N ASP A 13 -7.03 1.86 -18.24
CA ASP A 13 -8.00 1.39 -19.23
C ASP A 13 -7.84 -0.11 -19.54
N ALA A 14 -6.61 -0.59 -19.66
CA ALA A 14 -6.32 -2.01 -19.84
C ALA A 14 -6.74 -2.84 -18.62
N LEU A 15 -6.47 -2.35 -17.39
CA LEU A 15 -6.90 -3.00 -16.16
C LEU A 15 -8.42 -3.17 -16.06
N THR A 16 -9.20 -2.15 -16.42
CA THR A 16 -10.68 -2.26 -16.40
C THR A 16 -11.22 -3.33 -17.34
N LYS A 17 -10.43 -3.77 -18.33
CA LYS A 17 -10.80 -4.82 -19.30
C LYS A 17 -10.51 -6.23 -18.79
N ILE A 18 -9.68 -6.37 -17.75
CA ILE A 18 -9.40 -7.66 -17.14
C ILE A 18 -10.66 -8.18 -16.45
N ARG A 19 -10.86 -9.51 -16.50
CA ARG A 19 -12.10 -10.16 -16.05
C ARG A 19 -12.54 -9.75 -14.66
N VAL A 20 -11.62 -9.72 -13.70
CA VAL A 20 -11.95 -9.43 -12.30
C VAL A 20 -12.33 -7.96 -12.14
N SER A 21 -11.49 -7.04 -12.60
CA SER A 21 -11.78 -5.61 -12.54
C SER A 21 -13.08 -5.28 -13.25
N ARG A 22 -13.32 -5.88 -14.43
CA ARG A 22 -14.57 -5.71 -15.18
C ARG A 22 -15.81 -6.18 -14.40
N ALA A 23 -15.68 -7.19 -13.52
CA ALA A 23 -16.78 -7.59 -12.65
C ALA A 23 -17.15 -6.47 -11.67
N PHE A 24 -16.16 -5.80 -11.09
CA PHE A 24 -16.36 -4.71 -10.13
C PHE A 24 -16.92 -3.42 -10.75
N SER A 25 -16.88 -3.25 -12.06
CA SER A 25 -17.58 -2.14 -12.72
C SER A 25 -19.11 -2.21 -12.53
N LYS A 26 -19.65 -3.39 -12.21
CA LYS A 26 -21.09 -3.61 -11.98
C LYS A 26 -21.45 -3.33 -10.53
N LYS A 27 -22.47 -2.48 -10.34
CA LYS A 27 -22.95 -2.12 -8.99
C LYS A 27 -23.38 -3.34 -8.19
N GLU A 28 -24.08 -4.29 -8.82
CA GLU A 28 -24.60 -5.50 -8.18
C GLU A 28 -23.49 -6.39 -7.63
N VAL A 29 -22.31 -6.38 -8.25
CA VAL A 29 -21.12 -7.10 -7.77
C VAL A 29 -20.59 -6.41 -6.53
N ARG A 30 -20.39 -5.09 -6.59
CA ARG A 30 -19.89 -4.32 -5.42
C ARG A 30 -20.83 -4.43 -4.23
N ASP A 31 -22.13 -4.33 -4.44
CA ASP A 31 -23.15 -4.42 -3.38
C ASP A 31 -23.13 -5.79 -2.66
N ARG A 32 -22.65 -6.84 -3.31
CA ARG A 32 -22.49 -8.18 -2.72
C ARG A 32 -21.11 -8.41 -2.12
N VAL A 33 -20.06 -7.99 -2.81
CA VAL A 33 -18.68 -8.25 -2.39
C VAL A 33 -18.31 -7.43 -1.16
N LEU A 34 -18.66 -6.15 -1.13
CA LEU A 34 -18.28 -5.26 -0.02
C LEU A 34 -18.79 -5.74 1.35
N PRO A 35 -20.08 -6.09 1.54
CA PRO A 35 -20.54 -6.64 2.82
C PRO A 35 -19.86 -7.98 3.17
N THR A 36 -19.58 -8.81 2.17
CA THR A 36 -18.88 -10.09 2.38
C THR A 36 -17.44 -9.84 2.84
N TYR A 37 -16.73 -8.92 2.22
CA TYR A 37 -15.39 -8.52 2.62
C TYR A 37 -15.36 -7.99 4.06
N LEU A 38 -16.30 -7.10 4.40
CA LEU A 38 -16.42 -6.58 5.78
C LEU A 38 -16.74 -7.70 6.79
N GLY A 39 -17.52 -8.70 6.38
CA GLY A 39 -17.75 -9.91 7.18
C GLY A 39 -16.47 -10.71 7.42
N LEU A 40 -15.59 -10.83 6.42
CA LEU A 40 -14.29 -11.47 6.58
C LEU A 40 -13.35 -10.67 7.48
N VAL A 41 -13.36 -9.34 7.38
CA VAL A 41 -12.62 -8.45 8.29
C VAL A 41 -13.08 -8.66 9.73
N LYS A 42 -14.42 -8.72 9.97
CA LYS A 42 -14.97 -9.00 11.29
C LYS A 42 -14.56 -10.39 11.80
N GLN A 43 -14.59 -11.41 10.95
CA GLN A 43 -14.14 -12.76 11.32
C GLN A 43 -12.65 -12.75 11.70
N LEU A 44 -11.81 -12.05 10.95
CA LEU A 44 -10.38 -11.91 11.27
C LEU A 44 -10.18 -11.24 12.63
N ASP A 45 -10.92 -10.16 12.91
CA ASP A 45 -10.90 -9.44 14.19
C ASP A 45 -11.24 -10.37 15.36
N ASP A 46 -12.30 -11.19 15.21
CA ASP A 46 -12.68 -12.20 16.21
C ASP A 46 -11.58 -13.25 16.46
N GLN A 47 -10.88 -13.70 15.39
CA GLN A 47 -9.78 -14.65 15.53
C GLN A 47 -8.56 -14.01 16.20
N LEU A 48 -8.25 -12.76 15.89
CA LEU A 48 -7.18 -12.00 16.56
C LEU A 48 -7.50 -11.83 18.05
N GLY A 49 -8.75 -11.51 18.40
CA GLY A 49 -9.17 -11.43 19.81
C GLY A 49 -8.94 -12.78 20.55
N ARG A 50 -9.28 -13.90 19.93
CA ARG A 50 -9.02 -15.24 20.51
C ARG A 50 -7.53 -15.55 20.63
N LEU A 51 -6.73 -15.15 19.65
CA LEU A 51 -5.26 -15.29 19.71
C LEU A 51 -4.67 -14.48 20.86
N PHE A 52 -5.08 -13.24 21.02
CA PHE A 52 -4.59 -12.36 22.09
C PHE A 52 -4.98 -12.90 23.46
N GLN A 53 -6.22 -13.36 23.64
CA GLN A 53 -6.64 -14.00 24.89
C GLN A 53 -5.79 -15.26 25.19
N PHE A 54 -5.54 -16.10 24.19
CA PHE A 54 -4.65 -17.25 24.36
C PHE A 54 -3.25 -16.85 24.80
N MET A 55 -2.70 -15.78 24.21
CA MET A 55 -1.38 -15.28 24.59
C MET A 55 -1.34 -14.71 26.01
N GLU A 56 -2.41 -14.04 26.46
CA GLU A 56 -2.56 -13.54 27.82
C GLU A 56 -2.62 -14.70 28.81
N ASP A 57 -3.47 -15.71 28.57
CA ASP A 57 -3.64 -16.88 29.43
C ASP A 57 -2.33 -17.69 29.60
N HIS A 58 -1.44 -17.63 28.61
CA HIS A 58 -0.13 -18.30 28.63
C HIS A 58 1.04 -17.36 29.00
N GLY A 59 0.78 -16.11 29.35
CA GLY A 59 1.80 -15.15 29.79
C GLY A 59 2.76 -14.73 28.68
N SER A 60 2.45 -14.98 27.41
CA SER A 60 3.31 -14.60 26.28
C SER A 60 2.99 -13.22 25.67
N TYR A 61 1.79 -12.70 25.91
CA TYR A 61 1.35 -11.43 25.34
C TYR A 61 2.31 -10.28 25.63
N ASP A 62 2.74 -10.14 26.91
CA ASP A 62 3.62 -9.05 27.34
C ASP A 62 5.09 -9.23 26.94
N GLN A 63 5.43 -10.34 26.30
CA GLN A 63 6.80 -10.63 25.85
C GLN A 63 6.89 -10.68 24.33
N THR A 64 5.79 -10.49 23.60
CA THR A 64 5.74 -10.68 22.14
C THR A 64 5.63 -9.34 21.42
N LEU A 65 6.52 -9.11 20.45
CA LEU A 65 6.35 -8.09 19.42
C LEU A 65 5.27 -8.59 18.45
N ILE A 66 4.17 -7.83 18.37
CA ILE A 66 3.05 -8.16 17.49
C ILE A 66 3.00 -7.13 16.37
N VAL A 67 2.98 -7.61 15.13
CA VAL A 67 2.83 -6.79 13.93
C VAL A 67 1.64 -7.31 13.14
N PHE A 68 0.66 -6.45 12.91
CA PHE A 68 -0.45 -6.71 12.01
C PHE A 68 -0.29 -5.84 10.77
N THR A 69 -0.27 -6.47 9.61
CA THR A 69 -0.15 -5.80 8.32
C THR A 69 -0.77 -6.65 7.21
N SER A 70 -0.74 -6.16 5.98
CA SER A 70 -1.13 -6.87 4.76
C SER A 70 -0.01 -6.76 3.73
N ASP A 71 0.00 -7.61 2.74
CA ASP A 71 0.92 -7.57 1.60
C ASP A 71 0.53 -6.49 0.58
N HIS A 72 -0.77 -6.29 0.35
CA HIS A 72 -1.37 -5.26 -0.50
C HIS A 72 -2.79 -4.95 -0.04
N GLY A 73 -3.39 -3.92 -0.61
CA GLY A 73 -4.80 -3.60 -0.44
C GLY A 73 -5.69 -4.27 -1.49
N ASP A 74 -6.93 -3.78 -1.61
CA ASP A 74 -7.89 -4.21 -2.62
C ASP A 74 -8.75 -3.01 -3.03
N TYR A 75 -8.98 -2.85 -4.32
CA TYR A 75 -9.80 -1.77 -4.86
C TYR A 75 -11.29 -1.88 -4.46
N LEU A 76 -11.83 -3.07 -4.34
CA LEU A 76 -13.24 -3.33 -3.98
C LEU A 76 -14.26 -2.53 -4.81
N GLY A 77 -13.87 -2.08 -5.99
CA GLY A 77 -14.67 -1.27 -6.90
C GLY A 77 -14.27 0.20 -6.98
N ASP A 78 -13.35 0.68 -6.15
CA ASP A 78 -12.77 2.01 -6.32
C ASP A 78 -12.04 2.07 -7.67
N HIS A 79 -12.04 3.24 -8.29
CA HIS A 79 -11.49 3.45 -9.64
C HIS A 79 -12.03 2.46 -10.70
N TRP A 80 -13.20 1.85 -10.46
CA TRP A 80 -13.79 0.78 -11.30
C TRP A 80 -12.96 -0.49 -11.38
N LEU A 81 -12.04 -0.67 -10.42
CA LEU A 81 -11.12 -1.79 -10.34
C LEU A 81 -11.52 -2.77 -9.21
N GLY A 82 -11.03 -3.98 -9.31
CA GLY A 82 -11.08 -4.98 -8.25
C GLY A 82 -9.70 -5.61 -8.10
N GLU A 83 -9.50 -6.31 -6.99
CA GLU A 83 -8.21 -6.84 -6.58
C GLU A 83 -7.17 -5.74 -6.33
N LYS A 84 -5.98 -5.89 -6.86
CA LYS A 84 -4.82 -5.03 -6.67
C LYS A 84 -4.26 -4.62 -8.02
N ASP A 85 -3.05 -4.27 -8.08
CA ASP A 85 -2.25 -3.76 -9.18
C ASP A 85 -2.25 -2.25 -9.28
N CYS A 86 -1.19 -1.72 -9.88
CA CYS A 86 -0.93 -0.28 -9.91
C CYS A 86 -0.87 0.37 -8.52
N PHE A 87 -1.04 1.71 -8.43
CA PHE A 87 -0.57 2.46 -7.29
C PHE A 87 -1.58 3.43 -6.67
N HIS A 88 -2.87 3.26 -6.91
CA HIS A 88 -3.86 4.01 -6.14
C HIS A 88 -3.85 3.58 -4.67
N GLU A 89 -4.22 4.50 -3.77
CA GLU A 89 -4.24 4.25 -2.31
C GLU A 89 -4.94 2.93 -1.92
N PRO A 90 -6.09 2.55 -2.49
CA PRO A 90 -6.73 1.28 -2.16
C PRO A 90 -5.86 0.04 -2.38
N SER A 91 -4.93 0.09 -3.34
CA SER A 91 -4.01 -1.02 -3.64
C SER A 91 -2.74 -1.01 -2.79
N VAL A 92 -2.15 0.18 -2.52
CA VAL A 92 -0.81 0.27 -1.95
C VAL A 92 -0.76 0.71 -0.49
N LYS A 93 -1.82 1.35 0.02
CA LYS A 93 -1.87 1.81 1.40
C LYS A 93 -2.44 0.73 2.30
N ILE A 94 -1.54 -0.05 2.88
CA ILE A 94 -1.86 -1.16 3.77
C ILE A 94 -1.84 -0.73 5.24
N PRO A 95 -2.55 -1.44 6.13
CA PRO A 95 -2.44 -1.21 7.57
C PRO A 95 -1.08 -1.65 8.08
N VAL A 96 -0.53 -0.89 9.04
CA VAL A 96 0.62 -1.31 9.86
C VAL A 96 0.30 -0.99 11.31
N ILE A 97 0.10 -2.01 12.12
CA ILE A 97 -0.16 -1.89 13.57
C ILE A 97 0.93 -2.67 14.29
N ILE A 98 1.68 -1.98 15.14
CA ILE A 98 2.80 -2.59 15.87
C ILE A 98 2.58 -2.43 17.37
N ARG A 99 2.65 -3.55 18.10
CA ARG A 99 2.75 -3.60 19.54
C ARG A 99 4.15 -4.06 19.92
N ASP A 100 4.98 -3.15 20.40
CA ASP A 100 6.27 -3.48 21.00
C ASP A 100 6.05 -3.77 22.51
N PRO A 101 6.51 -4.93 23.02
CA PRO A 101 6.37 -5.28 24.45
C PRO A 101 7.25 -4.43 25.37
N SER A 102 8.28 -3.77 24.84
CA SER A 102 9.25 -2.98 25.61
C SER A 102 8.58 -1.80 26.33
N SER A 103 9.00 -1.55 27.57
CA SER A 103 8.60 -0.35 28.32
C SER A 103 8.99 0.97 27.64
N LYS A 104 9.99 0.95 26.77
CA LYS A 104 10.38 2.11 25.95
C LYS A 104 9.27 2.55 25.00
N ALA A 105 8.36 1.65 24.62
CA ALA A 105 7.21 1.96 23.76
C ALA A 105 5.98 2.51 24.54
N ASN A 106 6.04 2.65 25.86
CA ASN A 106 4.88 3.08 26.62
C ASN A 106 4.35 4.47 26.25
N SER A 107 5.24 5.38 25.84
CA SER A 107 4.87 6.74 25.42
C SER A 107 4.20 6.80 24.06
N SER A 108 4.36 5.77 23.23
CA SER A 108 3.80 5.71 21.87
C SER A 108 2.56 4.79 21.76
N ARG A 109 2.19 4.09 22.84
CA ARG A 109 1.02 3.20 22.82
C ARG A 109 -0.26 3.96 22.52
N GLY A 110 -1.07 3.41 21.62
CA GLY A 110 -2.33 4.00 21.19
C GLY A 110 -2.20 5.20 20.26
N LEU A 111 -0.99 5.62 19.93
CA LEU A 111 -0.77 6.72 18.99
C LEU A 111 -0.93 6.26 17.54
N ARG A 112 -1.36 7.19 16.68
CA ARG A 112 -1.36 7.04 15.22
C ARG A 112 -0.28 7.92 14.64
N SER A 113 0.51 7.37 13.72
CA SER A 113 1.52 8.10 12.98
C SER A 113 1.05 8.37 11.56
N THR A 114 1.42 9.55 11.03
CA THR A 114 1.29 9.93 9.62
C THR A 114 2.63 9.85 8.89
N ALA A 115 3.63 9.23 9.50
CA ALA A 115 4.92 9.03 8.88
C ALA A 115 4.81 8.09 7.66
N ILE A 116 5.65 8.33 6.67
CA ILE A 116 5.79 7.41 5.55
C ILE A 116 6.66 6.25 6.00
N VAL A 117 6.13 5.04 5.83
CA VAL A 117 6.82 3.77 6.08
C VAL A 117 6.53 2.80 4.94
N GLU A 118 7.39 1.83 4.75
CA GLU A 118 7.22 0.79 3.74
C GLU A 118 7.30 -0.60 4.39
N SER A 119 6.75 -1.63 3.73
CA SER A 119 6.78 -3.01 4.25
C SER A 119 8.20 -3.53 4.47
N VAL A 120 9.16 -3.06 3.67
CA VAL A 120 10.58 -3.41 3.77
C VAL A 120 11.19 -2.96 5.10
N ASP A 121 10.66 -1.91 5.74
CA ASP A 121 11.12 -1.41 7.03
C ASP A 121 10.85 -2.40 8.19
N LEU A 122 10.01 -3.40 7.98
CA LEU A 122 9.72 -4.42 9.00
C LEU A 122 10.91 -5.34 9.25
N ILE A 123 11.70 -5.66 8.23
CA ILE A 123 12.86 -6.57 8.37
C ILE A 123 13.90 -6.01 9.34
N PRO A 124 14.45 -4.79 9.14
CA PRO A 124 15.38 -4.20 10.11
C PRO A 124 14.75 -3.99 11.48
N THR A 125 13.43 -3.70 11.53
CA THR A 125 12.70 -3.58 12.81
C THR A 125 12.71 -4.89 13.59
N PHE A 126 12.49 -6.04 12.93
CA PHE A 126 12.55 -7.36 13.57
C PHE A 126 13.96 -7.73 14.03
N ILE A 127 14.96 -7.51 13.17
CA ILE A 127 16.35 -7.78 13.50
C ILE A 127 16.76 -7.00 14.76
N GLU A 128 16.46 -5.70 14.78
CA GLU A 128 16.78 -4.84 15.93
C GLU A 128 15.97 -5.19 17.18
N ALA A 129 14.70 -5.60 17.03
CA ALA A 129 13.87 -6.03 18.15
C ALA A 129 14.44 -7.29 18.84
N LEU A 130 15.06 -8.17 18.07
CA LEU A 130 15.74 -9.37 18.55
C LEU A 130 17.17 -9.13 19.05
N GLY A 131 17.64 -7.87 19.08
CA GLY A 131 18.98 -7.49 19.53
C GLY A 131 20.07 -7.71 18.48
N GLY A 132 19.69 -7.96 17.23
CA GLY A 132 20.62 -8.04 16.11
C GLY A 132 21.00 -6.67 15.56
N THR A 133 21.99 -6.68 14.69
CA THR A 133 22.40 -5.52 13.87
C THR A 133 22.33 -5.92 12.40
N PHE A 134 22.02 -4.97 11.55
CA PHE A 134 22.04 -5.17 10.09
C PHE A 134 23.03 -4.19 9.45
N PRO A 135 23.70 -4.58 8.39
CA PRO A 135 24.64 -3.71 7.69
C PRO A 135 23.86 -2.68 6.83
N ASP A 136 24.11 -1.40 7.05
CA ASP A 136 23.45 -0.29 6.34
C ASP A 136 23.66 -0.32 4.81
N HIS A 137 24.70 -1.04 4.34
CA HIS A 137 25.02 -1.16 2.92
C HIS A 137 24.28 -2.31 2.20
N ILE A 138 23.53 -3.13 2.94
CA ILE A 138 22.77 -4.27 2.39
C ILE A 138 21.27 -3.93 2.35
N LEU A 139 20.80 -3.20 3.36
CA LEU A 139 19.39 -2.82 3.50
C LEU A 139 19.28 -1.29 3.38
N GLU A 140 18.53 -0.83 2.39
CA GLU A 140 18.17 0.60 2.24
C GLU A 140 17.01 0.99 3.15
N GLU A 141 16.48 0.02 3.90
CA GLU A 141 15.33 0.12 4.78
C GLU A 141 15.73 0.67 6.16
N GLN A 142 14.78 1.22 6.88
CA GLN A 142 15.00 1.81 8.18
C GLN A 142 14.12 1.16 9.26
N SER A 143 14.73 0.84 10.40
CA SER A 143 13.99 0.32 11.54
C SER A 143 12.93 1.31 12.03
N LEU A 144 11.75 0.80 12.34
CA LEU A 144 10.64 1.57 12.92
C LEU A 144 10.76 1.72 14.45
N LYS A 145 11.75 1.11 15.10
CA LYS A 145 11.94 1.20 16.56
C LYS A 145 12.06 2.63 17.10
N PRO A 146 12.75 3.57 16.45
CA PRO A 146 12.76 4.96 16.92
C PRO A 146 11.36 5.57 17.01
N MET A 147 10.49 5.27 16.03
CA MET A 147 9.08 5.72 16.04
C MET A 147 8.28 5.06 17.16
N LEU A 148 8.56 3.79 17.48
CA LEU A 148 7.89 3.07 18.55
C LEU A 148 8.33 3.53 19.94
N HIS A 149 9.57 4.02 20.11
CA HIS A 149 10.14 4.31 21.42
C HIS A 149 10.08 5.78 21.84
N SER A 150 10.22 6.73 20.92
CA SER A 150 10.36 8.13 21.33
C SER A 150 9.84 9.16 20.32
N GLU A 151 9.77 8.83 19.04
CA GLU A 151 9.50 9.80 17.99
C GLU A 151 8.40 9.32 17.02
N PRO A 152 7.15 9.07 17.51
CA PRO A 152 6.10 8.45 16.69
C PRO A 152 5.68 9.26 15.47
N THR A 153 5.99 10.55 15.44
CA THR A 153 5.68 11.45 14.32
C THR A 153 6.85 11.66 13.37
N LYS A 154 8.05 11.25 13.76
CA LYS A 154 9.24 11.38 12.90
C LYS A 154 9.20 10.31 11.82
N SER A 155 9.13 10.75 10.58
CA SER A 155 9.21 9.86 9.44
C SER A 155 10.62 9.29 9.31
N VAL A 156 10.73 8.01 9.09
CA VAL A 156 12.01 7.36 8.78
C VAL A 156 12.45 7.67 7.33
N ARG A 157 11.51 8.12 6.50
CA ARG A 157 11.75 8.50 5.10
C ARG A 157 10.86 9.66 4.67
N GLU A 158 11.25 10.38 3.63
CA GLU A 158 10.48 11.50 3.08
C GLU A 158 9.51 11.06 1.98
N TYR A 159 9.79 9.93 1.35
CA TYR A 159 9.00 9.37 0.25
C TYR A 159 9.01 7.83 0.31
N ALA A 160 8.01 7.23 -0.33
CA ALA A 160 7.95 5.79 -0.61
C ALA A 160 8.14 5.56 -2.11
N ILE A 161 8.77 4.43 -2.45
CA ILE A 161 8.98 3.99 -3.83
C ILE A 161 8.36 2.61 -4.00
N SER A 162 7.71 2.37 -5.14
CA SER A 162 7.24 1.04 -5.49
C SER A 162 7.37 0.81 -6.99
N GLU A 163 7.62 -0.44 -7.36
CA GLU A 163 7.67 -0.91 -8.74
C GLU A 163 6.63 -2.00 -8.96
N TYR A 164 5.98 -1.99 -10.12
CA TYR A 164 5.08 -3.04 -10.55
C TYR A 164 5.47 -3.51 -11.95
N ASP A 165 5.81 -4.79 -12.07
CA ASP A 165 6.09 -5.45 -13.33
C ASP A 165 4.81 -6.12 -13.87
N TYR A 166 4.29 -5.61 -14.98
CA TYR A 166 3.09 -6.15 -15.62
C TYR A 166 3.40 -7.00 -16.86
N SER A 167 4.66 -7.41 -17.06
CA SER A 167 5.08 -8.15 -18.25
C SER A 167 4.34 -9.47 -18.44
N VAL A 168 3.99 -10.14 -17.35
CA VAL A 168 3.28 -11.44 -17.36
C VAL A 168 1.76 -11.28 -17.17
N ALA A 169 1.29 -10.08 -16.89
CA ALA A 169 -0.14 -9.82 -16.71
C ALA A 169 -0.87 -9.69 -18.07
N PRO A 170 -2.18 -9.94 -18.11
CA PRO A 170 -2.99 -9.71 -19.31
C PRO A 170 -2.89 -8.27 -19.86
N ILE A 171 -2.51 -7.30 -19.01
CA ILE A 171 -2.29 -5.91 -19.38
C ILE A 171 -1.25 -5.77 -20.48
N SER A 172 -0.13 -6.47 -20.36
CA SER A 172 0.95 -6.46 -21.34
C SER A 172 0.45 -6.83 -22.77
N SER A 173 -0.37 -7.88 -22.84
CA SER A 173 -0.97 -8.30 -24.10
C SER A 173 -1.99 -7.29 -24.62
N LEU A 174 -2.82 -6.70 -23.75
CA LEU A 174 -3.81 -5.68 -24.12
C LEU A 174 -3.17 -4.40 -24.66
N LEU A 175 -2.00 -4.05 -24.15
CA LEU A 175 -1.24 -2.86 -24.55
C LEU A 175 -0.25 -3.12 -25.69
N ASN A 176 -0.08 -4.38 -26.10
CA ASN A 176 0.96 -4.80 -27.04
C ASN A 176 2.36 -4.28 -26.63
N SER A 177 2.64 -4.32 -25.32
CA SER A 177 3.87 -3.80 -24.73
C SER A 177 5.03 -4.78 -24.94
N ASP A 178 6.25 -4.25 -25.12
CA ASP A 178 7.46 -5.05 -24.99
C ASP A 178 7.59 -5.50 -23.52
N PRO A 179 7.60 -6.81 -23.21
CA PRO A 179 7.70 -7.30 -21.83
C PRO A 179 8.89 -6.73 -21.05
N ARG A 180 9.98 -6.40 -21.74
CA ARG A 180 11.18 -5.81 -21.12
C ARG A 180 10.98 -4.38 -20.62
N LYS A 181 9.94 -3.69 -21.09
CA LYS A 181 9.57 -2.32 -20.74
C LYS A 181 8.26 -2.26 -19.92
N ALA A 182 7.67 -3.41 -19.60
CA ALA A 182 6.36 -3.50 -18.98
C ALA A 182 6.45 -3.27 -17.47
N ARG A 183 6.87 -2.07 -17.06
CA ARG A 183 7.03 -1.66 -15.67
C ARG A 183 6.39 -0.33 -15.40
N ILE A 184 5.95 -0.15 -14.16
CA ILE A 184 5.42 1.10 -13.63
C ILE A 184 6.18 1.39 -12.34
N TYR A 185 6.51 2.65 -12.13
CA TYR A 185 7.21 3.14 -10.96
C TYR A 185 6.37 4.20 -10.26
N MET A 186 6.34 4.16 -8.94
CA MET A 186 5.67 5.15 -8.11
C MET A 186 6.67 5.77 -7.14
N VAL A 187 6.58 7.10 -6.98
CA VAL A 187 7.16 7.82 -5.85
C VAL A 187 6.04 8.59 -5.17
N ALA A 188 5.87 8.37 -3.88
CA ALA A 188 4.85 9.04 -3.08
C ALA A 188 5.47 9.77 -1.89
N THR A 189 5.06 11.02 -1.69
CA THR A 189 5.32 11.83 -0.49
C THR A 189 4.01 12.00 0.28
N LYS A 190 4.00 12.76 1.38
CA LYS A 190 2.76 13.10 2.11
C LYS A 190 1.74 13.88 1.27
N ARG A 191 2.20 14.57 0.23
CA ARG A 191 1.33 15.39 -0.62
C ARG A 191 1.23 14.89 -2.04
N TRP A 192 2.33 14.43 -2.62
CA TRP A 192 2.41 14.12 -4.04
C TRP A 192 2.57 12.64 -4.28
N LYS A 193 1.84 12.11 -5.25
CA LYS A 193 2.09 10.78 -5.81
C LYS A 193 2.36 10.92 -7.30
N TYR A 194 3.55 10.55 -7.71
CA TYR A 194 3.98 10.53 -9.11
C TYR A 194 4.10 9.10 -9.58
N ILE A 195 3.50 8.79 -10.73
CA ILE A 195 3.53 7.48 -11.33
C ILE A 195 4.12 7.61 -12.73
N HIS A 196 5.22 6.91 -12.96
CA HIS A 196 5.92 6.85 -14.24
C HIS A 196 5.68 5.51 -14.91
N THR A 197 5.24 5.55 -16.17
CA THR A 197 5.08 4.37 -17.01
C THR A 197 5.85 4.60 -18.30
N PRO A 198 6.95 3.86 -18.56
CA PRO A 198 7.72 4.02 -19.79
C PRO A 198 6.85 3.95 -21.05
N GLY A 199 6.99 4.92 -21.93
CA GLY A 199 6.21 5.00 -23.17
C GLY A 199 4.79 5.57 -23.03
N TYR A 200 4.36 5.95 -21.83
CA TYR A 200 3.06 6.55 -21.56
C TYR A 200 3.20 7.88 -20.80
N ARG A 201 2.12 8.68 -20.83
CA ARG A 201 2.09 9.91 -20.04
C ARG A 201 2.25 9.59 -18.56
N PRO A 202 3.01 10.38 -17.79
CA PRO A 202 3.06 10.21 -16.35
C PRO A 202 1.74 10.65 -15.70
N VAL A 203 1.53 10.19 -14.46
CA VAL A 203 0.38 10.57 -13.64
C VAL A 203 0.89 11.25 -12.37
N LEU A 204 0.27 12.36 -11.98
CA LEU A 204 0.55 13.06 -10.73
C LEU A 204 -0.74 13.34 -9.99
N PHE A 205 -0.80 12.99 -8.71
CA PHE A 205 -1.89 13.32 -7.82
C PHE A 205 -1.42 14.25 -6.70
N ASP A 206 -2.28 15.20 -6.31
CA ASP A 206 -2.16 15.97 -5.06
C ASP A 206 -3.01 15.29 -3.98
N LEU A 207 -2.39 14.47 -3.14
CA LEU A 207 -3.08 13.68 -2.12
C LEU A 207 -3.72 14.53 -1.00
N GLN A 208 -3.35 15.80 -0.87
CA GLN A 208 -3.98 16.72 0.08
C GLN A 208 -5.29 17.28 -0.45
N GLU A 209 -5.33 17.63 -1.74
CA GLU A 209 -6.52 18.17 -2.40
C GLU A 209 -7.44 17.09 -2.97
N ASP A 210 -6.87 15.94 -3.33
CA ASP A 210 -7.54 14.81 -3.96
C ASP A 210 -7.07 13.48 -3.34
N HIS A 211 -7.44 13.25 -2.09
CA HIS A 211 -7.07 12.02 -1.36
C HIS A 211 -7.66 10.74 -1.95
N MET A 212 -8.66 10.86 -2.82
CA MET A 212 -9.27 9.75 -3.55
C MET A 212 -8.66 9.53 -4.94
N GLU A 213 -7.67 10.32 -5.33
CA GLU A 213 -6.94 10.18 -6.61
C GLU A 213 -7.85 10.15 -7.85
N LEU A 214 -8.93 10.93 -7.82
CA LEU A 214 -9.93 10.97 -8.89
C LEU A 214 -9.54 11.88 -10.05
N LYS A 215 -8.53 12.74 -9.85
CA LYS A 215 -8.14 13.77 -10.80
C LYS A 215 -6.62 13.86 -10.92
N ALA A 216 -6.07 13.21 -11.94
CA ALA A 216 -4.67 13.42 -12.29
C ALA A 216 -4.43 14.87 -12.74
N LEU A 217 -3.33 15.45 -12.27
CA LEU A 217 -2.89 16.77 -12.66
C LEU A 217 -2.25 16.74 -14.06
N GLU A 218 -2.50 17.79 -14.86
CA GLU A 218 -1.84 17.95 -16.15
C GLU A 218 -0.40 18.41 -15.96
N LEU A 219 0.55 17.59 -16.37
CA LEU A 219 1.97 17.93 -16.40
C LEU A 219 2.31 18.61 -17.72
N LYS A 220 2.15 19.93 -17.78
CA LYS A 220 2.53 20.72 -18.97
C LYS A 220 4.05 20.73 -19.09
N GLY A 221 4.58 20.29 -20.23
CA GLY A 221 6.00 20.37 -20.55
C GLY A 221 6.89 19.22 -20.07
N CYS A 222 6.34 18.16 -19.49
CA CYS A 222 7.10 16.93 -19.27
C CYS A 222 7.38 16.24 -20.63
N LEU A 223 8.63 16.30 -21.04
CA LEU A 223 9.12 15.48 -22.16
C LEU A 223 9.03 14.00 -21.74
N VAL A 224 8.21 13.25 -22.44
CA VAL A 224 8.24 11.79 -22.36
C VAL A 224 9.52 11.37 -23.07
N TYR A 225 10.58 11.13 -22.31
CA TYR A 225 11.77 10.50 -22.88
C TYR A 225 11.41 9.06 -23.23
N GLY A 226 11.46 8.75 -24.53
CA GLY A 226 11.24 7.43 -25.09
C GLY A 226 12.37 6.43 -24.78
#